data_98323e0070fdb3f4a0358a0ecbd9c627
#
_entry.id   98323e0070fdb3f4a0358a0ecbd9c627
#
_cell.length_a   1.000
_cell.length_b   1.000
_cell.length_c   1.000
_cell.angle_alpha   90.00
_cell.angle_beta   90.00
_cell.angle_gamma   90.00
#
_symmetry.space_group_name_H-M   'P 1'
#
loop_
_entity.id
_entity.type
_entity.pdbx_description
1 polymer ?
#
loop_
_entity_poly.entity_id
_entity_poly.type
_entity_poly.pdbx_seq_one_letter_code
_entity_poly.pdbx_strand_id
1 'polypeptide(L)'
;MPESPLDGARLLAPAQVAEMLQLAVDEVIALVVDGRLRGVRAGSPPRWRVDADSVAEYLDDQAEDARRMALWRESNAASFPELWGRGTVRNPD
;
A
#
# COMPACT_ATOMS: atom_id res chain seq x y z
N MET A 1 -25.19 23.62 -7.99
CA MET A 1 -25.11 22.48 -7.17
C MET A 1 -23.85 22.49 -6.34
N PRO A 2 -24.00 22.47 -5.07
CA PRO A 2 -22.81 22.51 -4.23
C PRO A 2 -22.01 21.23 -4.39
N GLU A 3 -20.72 21.42 -4.35
CA GLU A 3 -19.83 20.32 -4.44
C GLU A 3 -19.38 19.97 -3.05
N SER A 4 -19.73 18.80 -2.59
CA SER A 4 -19.12 18.33 -1.38
C SER A 4 -17.76 17.75 -1.73
N PRO A 5 -16.88 17.58 -0.75
CA PRO A 5 -15.58 16.98 -1.04
C PRO A 5 -15.71 15.60 -1.68
N LEU A 6 -16.84 14.94 -1.49
CA LEU A 6 -17.06 13.62 -2.05
C LEU A 6 -17.79 13.62 -3.36
N ASP A 7 -18.31 14.80 -3.78
CA ASP A 7 -18.93 14.90 -5.07
C ASP A 7 -17.87 14.71 -6.13
N GLY A 8 -18.16 13.92 -7.11
CA GLY A 8 -17.19 13.65 -8.15
C GLY A 8 -16.15 12.64 -7.75
N ALA A 9 -16.05 12.31 -6.46
CA ALA A 9 -15.16 11.25 -6.03
C ALA A 9 -15.78 9.91 -6.39
N ARG A 10 -14.94 8.98 -6.76
CA ARG A 10 -15.40 7.63 -6.99
C ARG A 10 -15.25 6.86 -5.71
N LEU A 11 -16.32 6.23 -5.29
CA LEU A 11 -16.34 5.47 -4.07
C LEU A 11 -16.48 4.01 -4.41
N LEU A 12 -15.67 3.20 -3.79
CA LEU A 12 -15.59 1.78 -4.05
C LEU A 12 -16.04 1.02 -2.82
N ALA A 13 -16.62 -0.14 -3.04
CA ALA A 13 -16.94 -1.03 -1.94
C ALA A 13 -15.64 -1.65 -1.40
N PRO A 14 -15.57 -1.93 -0.10
CA PRO A 14 -14.36 -2.56 0.44
C PRO A 14 -14.01 -3.86 -0.27
N ALA A 15 -15.01 -4.63 -0.71
CA ALA A 15 -14.71 -5.86 -1.42
C ALA A 15 -14.00 -5.61 -2.74
N GLN A 16 -14.36 -4.52 -3.41
CA GLN A 16 -13.68 -4.15 -4.65
C GLN A 16 -12.23 -3.78 -4.37
N VAL A 17 -12.02 -3.00 -3.32
CA VAL A 17 -10.66 -2.60 -2.95
C VAL A 17 -9.85 -3.81 -2.53
N ALA A 18 -10.47 -4.73 -1.81
CA ALA A 18 -9.79 -5.94 -1.39
C ALA A 18 -9.28 -6.71 -2.60
N GLU A 19 -10.09 -6.81 -3.64
CA GLU A 19 -9.66 -7.47 -4.86
C GLU A 19 -8.52 -6.73 -5.53
N MET A 20 -8.64 -5.41 -5.59
CA MET A 20 -7.61 -4.60 -6.24
C MET A 20 -6.27 -4.70 -5.53
N LEU A 21 -6.30 -4.75 -4.21
CA LEU A 21 -5.09 -4.81 -3.41
C LEU A 21 -4.68 -6.23 -3.05
N GLN A 22 -5.51 -7.19 -3.36
CA GLN A 22 -5.29 -8.59 -3.01
C GLN A 22 -5.15 -8.77 -1.51
N LEU A 23 -6.07 -8.14 -0.80
CA LEU A 23 -6.14 -8.20 0.65
C LEU A 23 -7.50 -8.74 1.05
N ALA A 24 -7.63 -9.10 2.31
CA ALA A 24 -8.93 -9.43 2.86
C ALA A 24 -9.70 -8.14 3.10
N VAL A 25 -11.04 -8.25 3.08
CA VAL A 25 -11.88 -7.09 3.34
C VAL A 25 -11.56 -6.49 4.71
N ASP A 26 -11.32 -7.32 5.71
CA ASP A 26 -10.98 -6.85 7.04
C ASP A 26 -9.72 -5.99 7.02
N GLU A 27 -8.78 -6.35 6.19
CA GLU A 27 -7.54 -5.58 6.08
C GLU A 27 -7.79 -4.23 5.44
N VAL A 28 -8.69 -4.19 4.45
CA VAL A 28 -9.07 -2.92 3.83
C VAL A 28 -9.70 -2.01 4.86
N ILE A 29 -10.62 -2.55 5.65
CA ILE A 29 -11.27 -1.76 6.69
C ILE A 29 -10.24 -1.25 7.68
N ALA A 30 -9.28 -2.08 8.05
CA ALA A 30 -8.23 -1.66 8.96
C ALA A 30 -7.41 -0.51 8.39
N LEU A 31 -7.13 -0.54 7.10
CA LEU A 31 -6.41 0.55 6.46
C LEU A 31 -7.20 1.85 6.50
N VAL A 32 -8.52 1.75 6.35
CA VAL A 32 -9.37 2.94 6.45
C VAL A 32 -9.36 3.48 7.87
N VAL A 33 -9.50 2.59 8.85
CA VAL A 33 -9.52 3.00 10.25
C VAL A 33 -8.18 3.63 10.65
N ASP A 34 -7.10 3.10 10.11
CA ASP A 34 -5.76 3.62 10.40
C ASP A 34 -5.45 4.91 9.65
N GLY A 35 -6.32 5.31 8.73
CA GLY A 35 -6.08 6.52 7.97
C GLY A 35 -5.19 6.34 6.76
N ARG A 36 -4.86 5.10 6.41
CA ARG A 36 -4.03 4.82 5.25
C ARG A 36 -4.84 4.90 3.96
N LEU A 37 -6.13 4.66 4.06
CA LEU A 37 -7.07 4.86 2.97
C LEU A 37 -8.16 5.79 3.44
N ARG A 38 -8.67 6.62 2.55
CA ARG A 38 -9.77 7.50 2.89
C ARG A 38 -11.07 6.75 2.64
N GLY A 39 -11.92 6.75 3.64
CA GLY A 39 -13.20 6.08 3.51
C GLY A 39 -14.26 6.81 4.28
N VAL A 40 -15.50 6.56 3.91
CA VAL A 40 -16.65 7.12 4.60
C VAL A 40 -17.67 6.02 4.81
N ARG A 41 -18.52 6.24 5.77
CA ARG A 41 -19.67 5.36 5.95
C ARG A 41 -20.88 6.07 5.37
N ALA A 42 -21.55 5.43 4.45
CA ALA A 42 -22.63 6.05 3.71
C ALA A 42 -23.76 5.05 3.53
N GLY A 43 -24.93 5.60 3.38
CA GLY A 43 -26.10 4.79 3.10
C GLY A 43 -26.87 4.43 4.34
N SER A 44 -27.97 3.71 4.13
CA SER A 44 -28.84 3.26 5.19
C SER A 44 -29.23 1.84 4.88
N PRO A 45 -28.69 0.85 5.61
CA PRO A 45 -27.73 0.97 6.70
C PRO A 45 -26.36 1.45 6.23
N PRO A 46 -25.59 2.07 7.12
CA PRO A 46 -24.30 2.61 6.72
C PRO A 46 -23.35 1.51 6.30
N ARG A 47 -22.61 1.79 5.23
CA ARG A 47 -21.61 0.87 4.72
C ARG A 47 -20.37 1.64 4.42
N TRP A 48 -19.24 0.98 4.56
CA TRP A 48 -17.98 1.59 4.20
C TRP A 48 -17.89 1.79 2.70
N ARG A 49 -17.36 2.95 2.33
CA ARG A 49 -17.03 3.25 0.93
C ARG A 49 -15.66 3.88 0.93
N VAL A 50 -14.84 3.47 0.00
CA VAL A 50 -13.44 3.87 -0.03
C VAL A 50 -13.22 4.78 -1.22
N ASP A 51 -12.51 5.87 -1.00
CA ASP A 51 -12.20 6.83 -2.05
C ASP A 51 -11.19 6.22 -3.01
N ALA A 52 -11.57 6.11 -4.28
CA ALA A 52 -10.73 5.49 -5.29
C ALA A 52 -9.38 6.19 -5.43
N ASP A 53 -9.37 7.52 -5.29
CA ASP A 53 -8.12 8.25 -5.38
C ASP A 53 -7.16 7.85 -4.27
N SER A 54 -7.70 7.60 -3.08
CA SER A 54 -6.84 7.20 -1.98
C SER A 54 -6.27 5.80 -2.21
N VAL A 55 -7.00 4.96 -2.92
CA VAL A 55 -6.47 3.65 -3.26
C VAL A 55 -5.29 3.79 -4.21
N ALA A 56 -5.42 4.66 -5.21
CA ALA A 56 -4.34 4.89 -6.13
C ALA A 56 -3.11 5.45 -5.42
N GLU A 57 -3.33 6.39 -4.50
CA GLU A 57 -2.23 6.96 -3.72
C GLU A 57 -1.55 5.90 -2.87
N TYR A 58 -2.33 5.03 -2.26
CA TYR A 58 -1.79 3.95 -1.45
C TYR A 58 -0.91 3.03 -2.29
N LEU A 59 -1.39 2.68 -3.48
CA LEU A 59 -0.63 1.82 -4.37
C LEU A 59 0.66 2.49 -4.82
N ASP A 60 0.59 3.80 -5.11
CA ASP A 60 1.79 4.54 -5.48
C ASP A 60 2.81 4.54 -4.37
N ASP A 61 2.35 4.73 -3.13
CA ASP A 61 3.24 4.71 -1.98
C ASP A 61 3.87 3.34 -1.79
N GLN A 62 3.09 2.29 -1.98
CA GLN A 62 3.63 0.94 -1.85
C GLN A 62 4.65 0.65 -2.94
N ALA A 63 4.38 1.10 -4.16
CA ALA A 63 5.31 0.90 -5.25
C ALA A 63 6.60 1.65 -5.00
N GLU A 64 6.50 2.85 -4.45
CA GLU A 64 7.66 3.64 -4.14
C GLU A 64 8.50 2.99 -3.05
N ASP A 65 7.83 2.48 -2.01
CA ASP A 65 8.53 1.78 -0.95
C ASP A 65 9.23 0.55 -1.48
N ALA A 66 8.55 -0.21 -2.33
CA ALA A 66 9.15 -1.41 -2.90
C ALA A 66 10.38 -1.05 -3.73
N ARG A 67 10.29 0.05 -4.49
CA ARG A 67 11.40 0.49 -5.31
C ARG A 67 12.58 0.92 -4.44
N ARG A 68 12.30 1.66 -3.39
CA ARG A 68 13.34 2.09 -2.45
C ARG A 68 14.02 0.90 -1.80
N MET A 69 13.23 -0.07 -1.37
CA MET A 69 13.78 -1.26 -0.76
C MET A 69 14.63 -2.07 -1.73
N ALA A 70 14.20 -2.13 -2.98
CA ALA A 70 14.97 -2.84 -3.99
C ALA A 70 16.30 -2.16 -4.23
N LEU A 71 16.29 -0.83 -4.32
CA LEU A 71 17.53 -0.08 -4.52
C LEU A 71 18.46 -0.23 -3.34
N TRP A 72 17.89 -0.20 -2.14
CA TRP A 72 18.69 -0.37 -0.94
C TRP A 72 19.35 -1.74 -0.91
N ARG A 73 18.61 -2.77 -1.27
CA ARG A 73 19.15 -4.12 -1.30
C ARG A 73 20.24 -4.25 -2.33
N GLU A 74 20.03 -3.64 -3.49
CA GLU A 74 21.06 -3.65 -4.53
C GLU A 74 22.33 -2.97 -4.06
N SER A 75 22.19 -1.82 -3.42
CA SER A 75 23.33 -1.07 -2.92
C SER A 75 24.08 -1.88 -1.88
N ASN A 76 23.34 -2.51 -0.99
CA ASN A 76 23.97 -3.30 0.06
C ASN A 76 24.66 -4.51 -0.50
N ALA A 77 24.05 -5.17 -1.46
CA ALA A 77 24.68 -6.32 -2.09
C ALA A 77 25.97 -5.92 -2.79
N ALA A 78 25.95 -4.77 -3.45
CA ALA A 78 27.14 -4.27 -4.11
C ALA A 78 28.20 -3.86 -3.10
N SER A 79 27.77 -3.42 -1.94
CA SER A 79 28.71 -2.97 -0.92
C SER A 79 29.36 -4.14 -0.17
N PHE A 80 28.73 -5.29 -0.20
CA PHE A 80 29.18 -6.41 0.60
C PHE A 80 29.69 -7.60 -0.21
N PRO A 81 30.18 -7.42 -1.39
CA PRO A 81 30.57 -8.60 -2.15
C PRO A 81 31.65 -9.39 -1.44
N GLU A 82 32.50 -8.72 -0.74
CA GLU A 82 33.60 -9.35 -0.08
C GLU A 82 33.25 -9.89 1.28
N LEU A 83 32.16 -9.49 1.79
CA LEU A 83 31.78 -9.92 3.11
C LEU A 83 31.20 -11.31 3.13
N TRP A 84 30.83 -11.73 1.98
CA TRP A 84 30.15 -12.99 1.94
C TRP A 84 31.09 -14.10 1.61
N GLY A 85 31.46 -13.91 1.54
CA GLY A 85 32.01 -14.53 1.31
C GLY A 85 32.55 -14.73 0.75
N ARG A 86 32.94 -14.49 0.62
CA ARG A 86 33.41 -14.57 0.57
C ARG A 86 33.62 -14.66 0.98
N GLY A 87 33.73 -14.73 1.02
CA GLY A 87 33.73 -14.69 1.98
C GLY A 87 33.75 -14.79 2.25
N THR A 88 33.97 -15.25 2.25
CA THR A 88 33.77 -15.23 2.94
C THR A 88 33.65 -15.44 3.19
N VAL A 89 34.08 -15.84 2.94
CA VAL A 89 33.81 -15.89 3.57
C VAL A 89 33.79 -16.22 3.73
N ARG A 90 34.23 -16.57 3.56
CA ARG A 90 34.18 -16.84 4.08
C ARG A 90 34.39 -17.03 4.33
N ASN A 91 34.79 -17.43 4.23
CA ASN A 91 34.84 -17.58 4.79
C ASN A 91 35.17 -17.79 4.85
N PRO A 92 35.69 -18.15 4.68
CA PRO A 92 35.91 -18.35 4.98
C PRO A 92 36.20 -18.47 5.04
N ASP A 93 36.41 -18.83 4.85
CA ASP A 93 36.44 -18.93 5.07
C ASP A 93 36.48 -18.93 5.32
#